data_7ec0f0b507abd92216f79d087c82599e
#
_entry.id   7ec0f0b507abd92216f79d087c82599e
#
_cell.length_a   1.000
_cell.length_b   1.000
_cell.length_c   1.000
_cell.angle_alpha   90.00
_cell.angle_beta   90.00
_cell.angle_gamma   90.00
#
_symmetry.space_group_name_H-M   'P 1'
#
loop_
_entity.id
_entity.type
_entity.pdbx_description
1 polymer ?
#
loop_
_entity_poly.entity_id
_entity_poly.type
_entity_poly.pdbx_seq_one_letter_code
_entity_poly.pdbx_strand_id
1 'polypeptide(L)'
;MVLSSKIALRAYGDFDNDWALLSYCADEGTFEVIGDTIRLPYQLKTFQGTRYALFAYNMNGVNGGYAAFDNFKLEEPMADRSMNLPLGKHIMLINKGDKKQLWANPHGVLSPSGSRQIKNDACFVFKVHDRGNGRVALEAMNGTGFLTVVGAGLSADVRLIKNETEGSLFMWQDMLRGECMLLSLKTNRFIGLHPETGELYSADWPGTLPARKDGTVFEWRLVFDVNH
;
A
#
# COMPACT_ATOMS: atom_id res chain seq x y z
N MET A 1 16.42 -40.37 0.01
CA MET A 1 15.54 -41.13 0.93
C MET A 1 15.76 -40.59 2.32
N VAL A 2 14.77 -39.93 2.88
CA VAL A 2 14.87 -39.42 4.26
C VAL A 2 14.54 -40.56 5.19
N LEU A 3 15.48 -40.94 6.06
CA LEU A 3 15.33 -42.06 7.00
C LEU A 3 14.80 -41.65 8.37
N SER A 4 14.42 -40.33 8.52
CA SER A 4 13.91 -39.81 9.77
C SER A 4 12.41 -40.11 9.94
N SER A 5 12.01 -40.39 11.18
CA SER A 5 10.61 -40.53 11.56
C SER A 5 9.91 -39.19 11.79
N LYS A 6 10.68 -38.10 11.91
CA LYS A 6 10.16 -36.73 12.12
C LYS A 6 10.76 -35.79 11.10
N ILE A 7 9.90 -35.01 10.48
CA ILE A 7 10.29 -33.98 9.53
C ILE A 7 9.56 -32.69 9.91
N ALA A 8 10.32 -31.63 10.09
CA ALA A 8 9.76 -30.28 10.19
C ALA A 8 9.61 -29.69 8.78
N LEU A 9 8.44 -29.17 8.48
CA LEU A 9 8.16 -28.44 7.24
C LEU A 9 8.05 -26.96 7.55
N ARG A 10 8.60 -26.12 6.70
CA ARG A 10 8.48 -24.67 6.79
C ARG A 10 8.06 -24.10 5.45
N ALA A 11 7.06 -23.24 5.48
CA ALA A 11 6.73 -22.36 4.38
C ALA A 11 7.07 -20.92 4.80
N TYR A 12 7.85 -20.23 4.01
CA TYR A 12 8.16 -18.82 4.18
C TYR A 12 7.53 -18.05 3.02
N GLY A 13 6.76 -17.02 3.31
CA GLY A 13 6.15 -16.14 2.30
C GLY A 13 6.64 -14.71 2.49
N ASP A 14 7.19 -14.13 1.44
CA ASP A 14 7.47 -12.71 1.32
C ASP A 14 6.39 -12.09 0.43
N PHE A 15 5.35 -11.58 1.09
CA PHE A 15 4.21 -10.96 0.40
C PHE A 15 4.54 -9.56 -0.13
N ASP A 16 5.65 -8.98 0.30
CA ASP A 16 6.13 -7.71 -0.22
C ASP A 16 6.76 -7.86 -1.61
N ASN A 17 7.36 -9.01 -1.87
CA ASN A 17 8.00 -9.31 -3.15
C ASN A 17 7.27 -10.40 -3.94
N ASP A 18 6.11 -10.86 -3.48
CA ASP A 18 5.24 -11.84 -4.11
C ASP A 18 5.94 -13.19 -4.38
N TRP A 19 6.64 -13.74 -3.38
CA TRP A 19 7.24 -15.06 -3.49
C TRP A 19 7.14 -15.88 -2.20
N ALA A 20 7.27 -17.19 -2.33
CA ALA A 20 7.35 -18.10 -1.20
C ALA A 20 8.46 -19.14 -1.40
N LEU A 21 8.92 -19.69 -0.30
CA LEU A 21 9.93 -20.73 -0.24
C LEU A 21 9.47 -21.86 0.68
N LEU A 22 9.60 -23.08 0.23
CA LEU A 22 9.36 -24.26 1.04
C LEU A 22 10.68 -24.86 1.49
N SER A 23 10.72 -25.34 2.71
CA SER A 23 11.90 -26.02 3.24
C SER A 23 11.51 -27.12 4.22
N TYR A 24 12.41 -28.05 4.44
CA TYR A 24 12.25 -29.12 5.40
C TYR A 24 13.49 -29.27 6.25
N CYS A 25 13.32 -29.88 7.39
CA CYS A 25 14.40 -30.27 8.30
C CYS A 25 14.11 -31.66 8.83
N ALA A 26 15.08 -32.53 8.75
CA ALA A 26 15.05 -33.86 9.36
C ALA A 26 15.82 -33.84 10.69
N ASP A 27 15.25 -34.43 11.73
CA ASP A 27 15.94 -34.68 13.01
C ASP A 27 16.60 -33.44 13.65
N GLU A 28 15.89 -32.34 13.78
CA GLU A 28 16.35 -31.10 14.44
C GLU A 28 17.61 -30.48 13.82
N GLY A 29 17.90 -30.77 12.57
CA GLY A 29 19.03 -30.24 11.82
C GLY A 29 18.77 -28.84 11.23
N THR A 30 19.46 -28.57 10.13
CA THR A 30 19.30 -27.33 9.36
C THR A 30 18.17 -27.47 8.34
N PHE A 31 17.42 -26.38 8.10
CA PHE A 31 16.38 -26.37 7.07
C PHE A 31 17.01 -26.33 5.68
N GLU A 32 16.62 -27.31 4.86
CA GLU A 32 16.99 -27.41 3.44
C GLU A 32 15.82 -26.99 2.55
N VAL A 33 16.10 -26.28 1.47
CA VAL A 33 15.09 -25.79 0.53
C VAL A 33 14.54 -26.92 -0.30
N ILE A 34 13.23 -26.93 -0.51
CA ILE A 34 12.50 -27.85 -1.39
C ILE A 34 12.13 -27.14 -2.67
N GLY A 35 12.73 -27.55 -3.79
CA GLY A 35 12.42 -26.98 -5.09
C GLY A 35 12.87 -25.52 -5.26
N ASP A 36 12.22 -24.84 -6.19
CA ASP A 36 12.50 -23.44 -6.52
C ASP A 36 11.61 -22.47 -5.75
N THR A 37 11.99 -21.20 -5.79
CA THR A 37 11.15 -20.12 -5.29
C THR A 37 9.82 -20.07 -6.03
N ILE A 38 8.72 -20.07 -5.27
CA ILE A 38 7.36 -20.05 -5.80
C ILE A 38 6.94 -18.58 -5.95
N ARG A 39 6.55 -18.19 -7.16
CA ARG A 39 5.96 -16.87 -7.38
C ARG A 39 4.49 -16.87 -6.95
N LEU A 40 4.09 -15.86 -6.17
CA LEU A 40 2.74 -15.66 -5.67
C LEU A 40 2.04 -14.56 -6.49
N PRO A 41 1.55 -14.82 -7.71
CA PRO A 41 0.90 -13.79 -8.48
C PRO A 41 -0.43 -13.42 -7.85
N TYR A 42 -0.65 -12.13 -7.62
CA TYR A 42 -1.98 -11.65 -7.28
C TYR A 42 -2.89 -11.76 -8.50
N GLN A 43 -3.92 -12.58 -8.40
CA GLN A 43 -4.93 -12.74 -9.45
C GLN A 43 -6.32 -12.54 -8.87
N LEU A 44 -7.03 -11.55 -9.40
CA LEU A 44 -8.43 -11.28 -9.04
C LEU A 44 -9.42 -12.39 -9.35
N LYS A 45 -9.03 -13.32 -10.21
CA LYS A 45 -9.89 -14.48 -10.58
C LYS A 45 -10.09 -15.46 -9.43
N THR A 46 -9.22 -15.43 -8.43
CA THR A 46 -9.37 -16.23 -7.23
C THR A 46 -9.70 -15.31 -6.06
N PHE A 47 -10.94 -15.27 -5.66
CA PHE A 47 -11.44 -14.53 -4.47
C PHE A 47 -10.78 -14.95 -3.15
N GLN A 48 -9.86 -15.91 -3.20
CA GLN A 48 -9.17 -16.47 -2.06
C GLN A 48 -7.67 -16.30 -2.29
N GLY A 49 -7.01 -15.64 -1.35
CA GLY A 49 -5.56 -15.52 -1.34
C GLY A 49 -4.88 -16.90 -1.27
N THR A 50 -3.58 -16.90 -1.47
CA THR A 50 -2.74 -18.10 -1.32
C THR A 50 -2.94 -18.70 0.06
N ARG A 51 -3.17 -20.01 0.11
CA ARG A 51 -3.37 -20.77 1.34
C ARG A 51 -2.24 -21.76 1.54
N TYR A 52 -1.84 -21.93 2.77
CA TYR A 52 -0.96 -23.03 3.16
C TYR A 52 -1.81 -24.28 3.40
N ALA A 53 -1.40 -25.40 2.83
CA ALA A 53 -2.03 -26.68 3.04
C ALA A 53 -0.99 -27.75 3.34
N LEU A 54 -1.29 -28.62 4.29
CA LEU A 54 -0.53 -29.83 4.56
C LEU A 54 -1.29 -31.03 4.01
N PHE A 55 -0.59 -31.88 3.26
CA PHE A 55 -1.17 -33.12 2.74
C PHE A 55 -0.11 -34.22 2.68
N ALA A 56 -0.55 -35.45 2.72
CA ALA A 56 0.28 -36.62 2.49
C ALA A 56 -0.42 -37.56 1.50
N TYR A 57 0.34 -38.14 0.57
CA TYR A 57 -0.18 -39.11 -0.36
C TYR A 57 0.85 -40.20 -0.66
N ASN A 58 0.37 -41.37 -1.02
CA ASN A 58 1.22 -42.52 -1.36
C ASN A 58 1.40 -42.60 -2.90
N MET A 59 2.62 -42.47 -3.34
CA MET A 59 2.96 -42.54 -4.78
C MET A 59 3.01 -43.96 -5.35
N ASN A 60 3.07 -45.02 -4.49
CA ASN A 60 3.24 -46.37 -4.93
C ASN A 60 1.93 -47.10 -5.27
N GLY A 61 0.78 -46.47 -5.14
CA GLY A 61 -0.52 -47.03 -5.49
C GLY A 61 -0.99 -48.19 -4.59
N VAL A 62 -0.29 -48.47 -3.48
CA VAL A 62 -0.66 -49.48 -2.49
C VAL A 62 -1.20 -48.79 -1.23
N ASN A 63 -2.21 -49.43 -0.63
CA ASN A 63 -2.72 -48.95 0.65
C ASN A 63 -1.64 -49.08 1.72
N GLY A 64 -1.31 -48.00 2.40
CA GLY A 64 -0.36 -48.05 3.52
C GLY A 64 0.23 -46.69 3.87
N GLY A 65 0.63 -46.61 5.13
CA GLY A 65 1.22 -45.40 5.70
C GLY A 65 0.19 -44.34 6.19
N TYR A 66 0.61 -43.55 7.12
CA TYR A 66 -0.09 -42.35 7.58
C TYR A 66 0.95 -41.27 7.91
N ALA A 67 0.56 -40.02 7.80
CA ALA A 67 1.33 -38.90 8.31
C ALA A 67 0.50 -38.20 9.40
N ALA A 68 1.09 -37.98 10.54
CA ALA A 68 0.51 -37.15 11.60
C ALA A 68 1.19 -35.78 11.56
N PHE A 69 0.40 -34.72 11.60
CA PHE A 69 0.89 -33.34 11.67
C PHE A 69 0.61 -32.79 13.06
N ASP A 70 1.62 -32.27 13.72
CA ASP A 70 1.54 -31.63 15.02
C ASP A 70 2.40 -30.35 15.07
N ASN A 71 2.39 -29.67 16.21
CA ASN A 71 3.21 -28.49 16.45
C ASN A 71 3.10 -27.38 15.36
N PHE A 72 1.88 -27.15 14.88
CA PHE A 72 1.66 -26.04 13.96
C PHE A 72 2.03 -24.71 14.60
N LYS A 73 2.96 -23.99 13.99
CA LYS A 73 3.40 -22.68 14.43
C LYS A 73 3.29 -21.69 13.28
N LEU A 74 2.60 -20.58 13.50
CA LEU A 74 2.56 -19.45 12.61
C LEU A 74 3.37 -18.31 13.22
N GLU A 75 4.36 -17.84 12.50
CA GLU A 75 5.11 -16.64 12.84
C GLU A 75 4.78 -15.60 11.79
N GLU A 76 4.16 -14.52 12.21
CA GLU A 76 3.87 -13.37 11.39
C GLU A 76 4.66 -12.21 12.00
N PRO A 77 5.89 -11.92 11.46
CA PRO A 77 6.58 -10.73 11.88
C PRO A 77 5.66 -9.56 11.53
N MET A 78 5.11 -8.94 12.56
CA MET A 78 4.27 -7.76 12.41
C MET A 78 5.07 -6.75 11.60
N ALA A 79 4.60 -6.46 10.38
CA ALA A 79 5.02 -5.24 9.73
C ALA A 79 4.84 -4.11 10.74
N ASP A 80 5.83 -3.25 10.89
CA ASP A 80 5.68 -2.09 11.77
C ASP A 80 4.58 -1.18 11.21
N ARG A 81 3.33 -1.52 11.54
CA ARG A 81 2.13 -0.79 11.10
C ARG A 81 1.98 0.55 11.80
N SER A 82 2.84 0.85 12.76
CA SER A 82 2.87 2.18 13.39
C SER A 82 3.19 3.30 12.40
N MET A 83 3.78 2.95 11.25
CA MET A 83 4.12 3.88 10.18
C MET A 83 3.09 3.96 9.04
N ASN A 84 2.02 3.17 9.08
CA ASN A 84 1.06 3.05 7.98
C ASN A 84 0.18 4.29 7.80
N LEU A 85 -0.06 5.04 8.88
CA LEU A 85 -0.73 6.33 8.83
C LEU A 85 0.18 7.38 9.47
N PRO A 86 0.73 8.30 8.70
CA PRO A 86 1.63 9.33 9.23
C PRO A 86 0.86 10.45 9.94
N LEU A 87 0.01 10.09 10.91
CA LEU A 87 -0.83 11.03 11.65
C LEU A 87 0.00 12.05 12.43
N GLY A 88 -0.33 13.32 12.31
CA GLY A 88 0.38 14.43 12.93
C GLY A 88 1.76 14.72 12.33
N LYS A 89 2.18 13.98 11.31
CA LYS A 89 3.49 14.12 10.66
C LYS A 89 3.42 14.99 9.42
N HIS A 90 4.58 15.45 9.00
CA HIS A 90 4.80 16.16 7.74
C HIS A 90 5.26 15.14 6.69
N ILE A 91 4.60 15.17 5.54
CA ILE A 91 4.89 14.24 4.43
C ILE A 91 5.00 14.95 3.10
N MET A 92 5.69 14.32 2.18
CA MET A 92 5.60 14.59 0.75
C MET A 92 4.78 13.49 0.09
N LEU A 93 4.02 13.83 -0.95
CA LEU A 93 3.28 12.90 -1.79
C LEU A 93 3.87 12.90 -3.19
N ILE A 94 4.24 11.71 -3.67
CA ILE A 94 4.86 11.48 -4.96
C ILE A 94 3.97 10.53 -5.74
N ASN A 95 3.49 10.93 -6.89
CA ASN A 95 2.68 10.04 -7.73
C ASN A 95 3.49 8.82 -8.16
N LYS A 96 2.93 7.64 -8.00
CA LYS A 96 3.63 6.38 -8.27
C LYS A 96 3.87 6.15 -9.76
N GLY A 97 2.95 6.60 -10.60
CA GLY A 97 2.99 6.41 -12.05
C GLY A 97 4.09 7.21 -12.73
N ASP A 98 4.07 8.52 -12.57
CA ASP A 98 4.97 9.46 -13.26
C ASP A 98 6.10 10.03 -12.41
N LYS A 99 6.11 9.67 -11.09
CA LYS A 99 7.11 10.12 -10.10
C LYS A 99 7.12 11.63 -9.87
N LYS A 100 6.07 12.34 -10.25
CA LYS A 100 5.91 13.75 -9.93
C LYS A 100 5.50 13.95 -8.49
N GLN A 101 6.09 14.94 -7.85
CA GLN A 101 5.77 15.35 -6.48
C GLN A 101 4.59 16.32 -6.49
N LEU A 102 3.63 16.14 -5.58
CA LEU A 102 2.56 17.11 -5.39
C LEU A 102 3.13 18.44 -4.91
N TRP A 103 2.64 19.51 -5.48
CA TRP A 103 3.09 20.85 -5.22
C TRP A 103 1.92 21.78 -4.88
N ALA A 104 1.95 22.38 -3.71
CA ALA A 104 1.03 23.41 -3.31
C ALA A 104 1.49 24.75 -3.89
N ASN A 105 0.80 25.24 -4.89
CA ASN A 105 1.09 26.56 -5.50
C ASN A 105 0.82 27.67 -4.49
N PRO A 106 1.67 28.70 -4.36
CA PRO A 106 1.41 29.88 -3.51
C PRO A 106 0.07 30.57 -3.75
N HIS A 107 -0.53 30.38 -4.92
CA HIS A 107 -1.87 30.89 -5.24
C HIS A 107 -3.02 29.91 -4.90
N GLY A 108 -2.73 28.83 -4.21
CA GLY A 108 -3.73 27.86 -3.78
C GLY A 108 -4.13 26.80 -4.80
N VAL A 109 -3.50 26.79 -5.96
CA VAL A 109 -3.71 25.76 -7.01
C VAL A 109 -2.76 24.61 -6.77
N LEU A 110 -3.32 23.39 -6.67
CA LEU A 110 -2.54 22.18 -6.53
C LEU A 110 -2.18 21.63 -7.92
N SER A 111 -0.90 21.44 -8.15
CA SER A 111 -0.40 20.87 -9.39
C SER A 111 0.83 20.00 -9.14
N PRO A 112 1.11 19.02 -10.01
CA PRO A 112 2.33 18.24 -9.89
C PRO A 112 3.54 19.11 -10.26
N SER A 113 4.64 18.91 -9.54
CA SER A 113 5.90 19.57 -9.90
C SER A 113 6.43 19.02 -11.24
N GLY A 114 6.89 19.90 -12.10
CA GLY A 114 7.50 19.51 -13.39
C GLY A 114 8.89 18.88 -13.26
N SER A 115 9.47 18.84 -12.07
CA SER A 115 10.81 18.34 -11.81
C SER A 115 10.78 16.92 -11.26
N ARG A 116 11.67 16.05 -11.74
CA ARG A 116 11.94 14.75 -11.15
C ARG A 116 12.75 14.83 -9.85
N GLN A 117 13.30 15.99 -9.50
CA GLN A 117 14.03 16.17 -8.26
C GLN A 117 13.05 16.38 -7.11
N ILE A 118 13.19 15.57 -6.07
CA ILE A 118 12.42 15.72 -4.83
C ILE A 118 12.89 16.98 -4.14
N LYS A 119 11.96 17.91 -3.92
CA LYS A 119 12.19 19.17 -3.23
C LYS A 119 11.61 19.10 -1.82
N ASN A 120 12.33 19.61 -0.86
CA ASN A 120 11.95 19.67 0.55
C ASN A 120 11.73 21.12 0.98
N ASP A 121 10.82 21.82 0.31
CA ASP A 121 10.35 23.13 0.73
C ASP A 121 8.86 23.08 1.12
N ALA A 122 8.37 24.09 1.82
CA ALA A 122 7.01 24.11 2.36
C ALA A 122 5.92 23.93 1.31
N CYS A 123 6.20 24.21 0.04
CA CYS A 123 5.25 24.03 -1.06
C CYS A 123 5.04 22.56 -1.47
N PHE A 124 5.91 21.65 -1.03
CA PHE A 124 5.80 20.22 -1.33
C PHE A 124 5.43 19.39 -0.11
N VAL A 125 5.25 20.03 1.04
CA VAL A 125 5.03 19.38 2.32
C VAL A 125 3.59 19.55 2.77
N PHE A 126 2.99 18.46 3.22
CA PHE A 126 1.65 18.42 3.79
C PHE A 126 1.70 17.86 5.19
N LYS A 127 0.97 18.50 6.13
CA LYS A 127 0.72 17.96 7.46
C LYS A 127 -0.51 17.06 7.41
N VAL A 128 -0.39 15.86 7.96
CA VAL A 128 -1.50 14.91 8.05
C VAL A 128 -2.22 15.10 9.38
N HIS A 129 -3.43 15.62 9.33
CA HIS A 129 -4.29 15.77 10.51
C HIS A 129 -5.15 14.54 10.70
N ASP A 130 -5.13 13.99 11.92
CA ASP A 130 -6.04 12.90 12.31
C ASP A 130 -7.47 13.45 12.49
N ARG A 131 -8.44 12.76 11.90
CA ARG A 131 -9.88 13.06 12.06
C ARG A 131 -10.66 11.84 12.58
N GLY A 132 -9.93 10.88 13.13
CA GLY A 132 -10.47 9.65 13.72
C GLY A 132 -10.98 8.66 12.68
N ASN A 133 -11.03 7.39 13.07
CA ASN A 133 -11.56 6.30 12.23
C ASN A 133 -10.89 6.19 10.85
N GLY A 134 -9.59 6.42 10.75
CA GLY A 134 -8.84 6.37 9.49
C GLY A 134 -9.06 7.57 8.55
N ARG A 135 -9.80 8.59 9.02
CA ARG A 135 -10.02 9.84 8.27
C ARG A 135 -8.88 10.80 8.52
N VAL A 136 -8.45 11.45 7.46
CA VAL A 136 -7.39 12.44 7.51
C VAL A 136 -7.78 13.71 6.76
N ALA A 137 -7.15 14.84 7.13
CA ALA A 137 -7.09 16.05 6.33
C ALA A 137 -5.63 16.40 6.07
N LEU A 138 -5.34 16.94 4.89
CA LEU A 138 -3.98 17.27 4.44
C LEU A 138 -3.87 18.78 4.31
N GLU A 139 -3.05 19.40 5.16
CA GLU A 139 -2.78 20.84 5.15
C GLU A 139 -1.44 21.13 4.48
N ALA A 140 -1.42 22.01 3.49
CA ALA A 140 -0.20 22.45 2.84
C ALA A 140 0.61 23.39 3.76
N MET A 141 1.88 23.07 3.96
CA MET A 141 2.75 23.78 4.92
C MET A 141 3.14 25.20 4.47
N ASN A 142 2.90 25.57 3.22
CA ASN A 142 3.07 26.94 2.73
C ASN A 142 1.93 27.90 3.13
N GLY A 143 0.97 27.44 3.95
CA GLY A 143 -0.13 28.24 4.47
C GLY A 143 -1.29 28.47 3.48
N THR A 144 -1.31 27.81 2.34
CA THR A 144 -2.41 27.95 1.35
C THR A 144 -3.69 27.26 1.78
N GLY A 145 -3.62 26.27 2.69
CA GLY A 145 -4.77 25.59 3.29
C GLY A 145 -4.80 24.11 3.06
N PHE A 146 -6.01 23.55 3.03
CA PHE A 146 -6.26 22.11 2.99
C PHE A 146 -6.53 21.60 1.57
N LEU A 147 -5.99 20.43 1.24
CA LEU A 147 -6.39 19.66 0.08
C LEU A 147 -7.90 19.38 0.17
N THR A 148 -8.66 19.79 -0.85
CA THR A 148 -10.13 19.80 -0.75
C THR A 148 -10.74 19.42 -2.11
N VAL A 149 -11.70 18.48 -2.09
CA VAL A 149 -12.53 18.17 -3.25
C VAL A 149 -13.74 19.13 -3.26
N VAL A 150 -13.86 19.88 -4.34
CA VAL A 150 -14.91 20.88 -4.57
C VAL A 150 -15.83 20.42 -5.67
N GLY A 151 -17.16 20.65 -5.52
CA GLY A 151 -18.14 20.14 -6.48
C GLY A 151 -18.65 18.76 -6.13
N ALA A 152 -19.25 18.08 -7.10
CA ALA A 152 -19.83 16.77 -6.95
C ALA A 152 -19.72 15.94 -8.25
N GLY A 153 -19.78 14.64 -8.12
CA GLY A 153 -19.78 13.72 -9.26
C GLY A 153 -18.50 13.78 -10.10
N LEU A 154 -18.66 13.67 -11.41
CA LEU A 154 -17.56 13.66 -12.38
C LEU A 154 -16.88 15.02 -12.56
N SER A 155 -17.56 16.10 -12.22
CA SER A 155 -17.06 17.46 -12.34
C SER A 155 -16.39 17.96 -11.06
N ALA A 156 -16.17 17.08 -10.09
CA ALA A 156 -15.48 17.45 -8.87
C ALA A 156 -14.01 17.78 -9.15
N ASP A 157 -13.56 18.89 -8.64
CA ASP A 157 -12.21 19.43 -8.77
C ASP A 157 -11.45 19.29 -7.45
N VAL A 158 -10.14 19.25 -7.50
CA VAL A 158 -9.26 19.18 -6.32
C VAL A 158 -8.49 20.48 -6.18
N ARG A 159 -8.67 21.17 -5.05
CA ARG A 159 -8.08 22.49 -4.79
C ARG A 159 -7.54 22.59 -3.39
N LEU A 160 -6.77 23.66 -3.13
CA LEU A 160 -6.42 24.09 -1.79
C LEU A 160 -7.43 25.14 -1.31
N ILE A 161 -8.03 24.89 -0.17
CA ILE A 161 -9.00 25.81 0.47
C ILE A 161 -8.49 26.19 1.85
N LYS A 162 -8.51 27.48 2.15
CA LYS A 162 -7.93 28.06 3.37
C LYS A 162 -8.39 27.34 4.65
N ASN A 163 -9.68 27.08 4.75
CA ASN A 163 -10.28 26.44 5.91
C ASN A 163 -10.69 25.00 5.56
N GLU A 164 -10.55 24.10 6.51
CA GLU A 164 -11.04 22.72 6.37
C GLU A 164 -12.56 22.70 6.17
N THR A 165 -13.02 21.85 5.26
CA THR A 165 -14.43 21.62 4.94
C THR A 165 -14.71 20.12 4.86
N GLU A 166 -15.96 19.70 4.64
CA GLU A 166 -16.29 18.28 4.38
C GLU A 166 -15.51 17.71 3.18
N GLY A 167 -15.25 18.53 2.17
CA GLY A 167 -14.45 18.14 1.01
C GLY A 167 -12.96 17.92 1.30
N SER A 168 -12.49 18.33 2.47
CA SER A 168 -11.10 18.13 2.90
C SER A 168 -10.88 16.79 3.62
N LEU A 169 -11.95 16.02 3.83
CA LEU A 169 -11.89 14.74 4.52
C LEU A 169 -11.64 13.58 3.55
N PHE A 170 -10.59 12.85 3.83
CA PHE A 170 -10.21 11.66 3.07
C PHE A 170 -10.13 10.44 3.97
N MET A 171 -10.49 9.28 3.44
CA MET A 171 -10.07 8.01 4.00
C MET A 171 -8.67 7.70 3.47
N TRP A 172 -7.71 7.54 4.36
CA TRP A 172 -6.38 7.07 4.01
C TRP A 172 -6.44 5.57 3.78
N GLN A 173 -6.13 5.15 2.58
CA GLN A 173 -6.03 3.73 2.23
C GLN A 173 -4.56 3.37 2.08
N ASP A 174 -4.05 2.61 3.03
CA ASP A 174 -2.68 2.11 2.98
C ASP A 174 -2.56 1.02 1.91
N MET A 175 -1.59 1.20 1.03
CA MET A 175 -1.27 0.29 -0.06
C MET A 175 -0.01 -0.52 0.21
N LEU A 176 0.48 -0.49 1.45
CA LEU A 176 1.74 -1.04 1.88
C LEU A 176 2.98 -0.35 1.25
N ARG A 177 4.18 -0.67 1.70
CA ARG A 177 5.45 -0.18 1.15
C ARG A 177 5.59 1.36 1.08
N GLY A 178 4.89 2.10 1.98
CA GLY A 178 4.91 3.56 1.95
C GLY A 178 4.07 4.15 0.81
N GLU A 179 3.15 3.38 0.25
CA GLU A 179 2.20 3.82 -0.76
C GLU A 179 0.82 4.02 -0.13
N CYS A 180 0.06 4.96 -0.64
CA CYS A 180 -1.31 5.23 -0.21
C CYS A 180 -2.21 5.67 -1.35
N MET A 181 -3.51 5.59 -1.11
CA MET A 181 -4.55 6.22 -1.89
C MET A 181 -5.40 7.08 -0.97
N LEU A 182 -5.95 8.17 -1.49
CA LEU A 182 -6.80 9.09 -0.76
C LEU A 182 -8.22 9.05 -1.34
N LEU A 183 -9.14 8.42 -0.60
CA LEU A 183 -10.56 8.37 -0.97
C LEU A 183 -11.27 9.59 -0.40
N SER A 184 -11.79 10.45 -1.26
CA SER A 184 -12.62 11.58 -0.83
C SER A 184 -13.93 11.08 -0.23
N LEU A 185 -14.22 11.50 1.00
CA LEU A 185 -15.50 11.17 1.65
C LEU A 185 -16.67 11.94 1.06
N LYS A 186 -16.41 13.07 0.40
CA LYS A 186 -17.45 13.88 -0.25
C LYS A 186 -17.99 13.24 -1.53
N THR A 187 -17.10 12.64 -2.35
CA THR A 187 -17.48 12.10 -3.65
C THR A 187 -17.43 10.59 -3.72
N ASN A 188 -16.89 9.92 -2.68
CA ASN A 188 -16.61 8.49 -2.64
C ASN A 188 -15.72 8.04 -3.82
N ARG A 189 -14.73 8.88 -4.17
CA ARG A 189 -13.80 8.66 -5.28
C ARG A 189 -12.38 8.93 -4.83
N PHE A 190 -11.43 8.21 -5.43
CA PHE A 190 -10.02 8.47 -5.20
C PHE A 190 -9.60 9.77 -5.90
N ILE A 191 -8.69 10.50 -5.27
CA ILE A 191 -8.00 11.58 -5.96
C ILE A 191 -6.76 11.03 -6.64
N GLY A 192 -6.36 11.65 -7.75
CA GLY A 192 -5.19 11.22 -8.50
C GLY A 192 -4.70 12.29 -9.47
N LEU A 193 -3.67 11.93 -10.21
CA LEU A 193 -3.17 12.69 -11.36
C LEU A 193 -3.69 12.07 -12.64
N HIS A 194 -4.33 12.86 -13.48
CA HIS A 194 -4.77 12.37 -14.77
C HIS A 194 -3.55 11.97 -15.62
N PRO A 195 -3.50 10.75 -16.14
CA PRO A 195 -2.28 10.23 -16.79
C PRO A 195 -1.86 11.04 -18.01
N GLU A 196 -2.79 11.64 -18.73
CA GLU A 196 -2.51 12.41 -19.95
C GLU A 196 -2.22 13.88 -19.65
N THR A 197 -3.06 14.55 -18.82
CA THR A 197 -2.93 15.98 -18.55
C THR A 197 -2.01 16.28 -17.37
N GLY A 198 -1.83 15.34 -16.46
CA GLY A 198 -1.09 15.54 -15.20
C GLY A 198 -1.81 16.45 -14.21
N GLU A 199 -3.10 16.75 -14.45
CA GLU A 199 -3.92 17.54 -13.54
C GLU A 199 -4.46 16.69 -12.41
N LEU A 200 -4.63 17.29 -11.25
CA LEU A 200 -5.31 16.64 -10.15
C LEU A 200 -6.80 16.51 -10.42
N TYR A 201 -7.34 15.35 -10.17
CA TYR A 201 -8.75 15.06 -10.43
C TYR A 201 -9.33 14.12 -9.37
N SER A 202 -10.64 14.13 -9.25
CA SER A 202 -11.38 13.13 -8.50
C SER A 202 -11.70 11.99 -9.47
N ALA A 203 -11.02 10.86 -9.30
CA ALA A 203 -11.06 9.75 -10.27
C ALA A 203 -12.46 9.16 -10.42
N ASP A 204 -12.82 8.89 -11.66
CA ASP A 204 -14.08 8.24 -12.02
C ASP A 204 -13.87 6.81 -12.49
N TRP A 205 -13.39 5.96 -11.62
CA TRP A 205 -13.21 4.55 -11.94
C TRP A 205 -14.21 3.71 -11.15
N PRO A 206 -15.39 3.44 -11.68
CA PRO A 206 -16.32 2.54 -11.03
C PRO A 206 -15.75 1.13 -11.03
N GLY A 207 -15.40 0.64 -9.85
CA GLY A 207 -15.10 -0.77 -9.62
C GLY A 207 -13.79 -1.32 -10.16
N THR A 208 -12.88 -0.49 -10.64
CA THR A 208 -11.54 -0.95 -10.99
C THR A 208 -10.63 -0.89 -9.78
N LEU A 209 -9.88 -1.97 -9.61
CA LEU A 209 -8.80 -2.00 -8.64
C LEU A 209 -7.79 -0.91 -8.93
N PRO A 210 -7.22 -0.32 -7.89
CA PRO A 210 -6.17 0.66 -8.03
C PRO A 210 -5.00 0.04 -8.80
N ALA A 211 -4.85 0.43 -10.05
CA ALA A 211 -3.65 0.14 -10.80
C ALA A 211 -2.61 1.21 -10.45
N ARG A 212 -1.41 0.81 -10.04
CA ARG A 212 -0.32 1.75 -9.73
C ARG A 212 0.03 2.71 -10.89
N LYS A 213 -0.58 2.52 -12.05
CA LYS A 213 -0.36 3.31 -13.27
C LYS A 213 -1.47 4.32 -13.57
N ASP A 214 -2.58 4.30 -12.84
CA ASP A 214 -3.74 5.16 -13.12
C ASP A 214 -3.67 6.54 -12.46
N GLY A 215 -2.58 6.84 -11.79
CA GLY A 215 -2.36 8.13 -11.15
C GLY A 215 -2.97 8.29 -9.76
N THR A 216 -3.69 7.30 -9.24
CA THR A 216 -4.35 7.39 -7.91
C THR A 216 -3.49 6.93 -6.75
N VAL A 217 -2.37 6.26 -7.02
CA VAL A 217 -1.45 5.78 -6.00
C VAL A 217 -0.32 6.77 -5.78
N PHE A 218 -0.09 7.13 -4.53
CA PHE A 218 0.99 8.00 -4.10
C PHE A 218 1.96 7.25 -3.21
N GLU A 219 3.24 7.47 -3.42
CA GLU A 219 4.31 7.16 -2.47
C GLU A 219 4.41 8.35 -1.50
N TRP A 220 4.41 8.10 -0.20
CA TRP A 220 4.59 9.14 0.78
C TRP A 220 5.94 9.00 1.50
N ARG A 221 6.54 10.14 1.87
CA ARG A 221 7.80 10.19 2.59
C ARG A 221 7.71 11.16 3.74
N LEU A 222 8.24 10.76 4.89
CA LEU A 222 8.35 11.65 6.05
C LEU A 222 9.33 12.80 5.78
N VAL A 223 8.97 13.97 6.27
CA VAL A 223 9.82 15.15 6.30
C VAL A 223 10.14 15.45 7.76
N PHE A 224 11.41 15.37 8.12
CA PHE A 224 11.85 15.57 9.51
C PHE A 224 12.14 17.04 9.83
N ASP A 225 12.58 17.82 8.85
CA ASP A 225 12.83 19.26 8.98
C ASP A 225 12.16 20.00 7.83
N VAL A 226 11.20 20.85 8.16
CA VAL A 226 10.61 21.79 7.21
C VAL A 226 11.38 23.10 7.39
N ASN A 227 12.26 23.42 6.45
CA ASN A 227 12.88 24.74 6.41
C ASN A 227 11.79 25.78 6.14
N HIS A 228 11.56 26.63 7.11
CA HIS A 228 10.66 27.78 7.01
C HIS A 228 11.30 28.93 6.25
#